data_893bc19c65a5d7da07fccf409094d243
#
_entry.id   893bc19c65a5d7da07fccf409094d243
#
_cell.length_a   1.000
_cell.length_b   1.000
_cell.length_c   1.000
_cell.angle_alpha   90.00
_cell.angle_beta   90.00
_cell.angle_gamma   90.00
#
_symmetry.space_group_name_H-M   'P 1'
#
loop_
_entity.id
_entity.type
_entity.pdbx_description
1 polymer ?
#
loop_
_entity_poly.entity_id
_entity_poly.type
_entity_poly.pdbx_seq_one_letter_code
_entity_poly.pdbx_strand_id
1 'polypeptide(L)'
;TLEQLGQVNLLLGCNNCGKSSVLDALFLISGAANPLLNIRINSLRNYDRIEPDDLLLNYYNLDSSVPINIAADMKDGLSSRELSIRPLLAQKEVVNMTDMVKTSPSNQETSTNYGFVFDYRLTTNGEKKAYESSLIVTPEGREKREAQVYPASGYKEQIVAQYVSPNYDLRESVKILDEILKNKEEHHIVEILQQVEPRIKDIMLGEKAVMVDVGLSQRVPINIMGDGIRKILAVIVTLFKSKDGIVLIDEIDNGIHYKSIPILWSAVLSMAKKNNVQVFVSTHNADS
;
A
#
# COMPACT_ATOMS: atom_id res chain seq x y z
N THR A 1 -19.08 2.94 -7.53
CA THR A 1 -18.51 4.27 -7.78
C THR A 1 -18.43 5.02 -6.46
N LEU A 2 -17.33 5.72 -6.19
CA LEU A 2 -17.20 6.68 -5.10
C LEU A 2 -17.35 8.08 -5.67
N GLU A 3 -18.14 8.90 -5.02
CA GLU A 3 -18.43 10.28 -5.47
C GLU A 3 -18.30 11.26 -4.31
N GLN A 4 -18.12 12.53 -4.60
CA GLN A 4 -18.04 13.61 -3.62
C GLN A 4 -16.92 13.41 -2.57
N LEU A 5 -15.76 12.93 -3.01
CA LEU A 5 -14.63 12.66 -2.12
C LEU A 5 -14.11 13.95 -1.48
N GLY A 6 -13.99 13.94 -0.16
CA GLY A 6 -13.43 15.02 0.64
C GLY A 6 -11.93 14.86 0.90
N GLN A 7 -11.42 15.69 1.80
CA GLN A 7 -10.04 15.55 2.28
C GLN A 7 -9.89 14.33 3.18
N VAL A 8 -10.89 14.00 3.99
CA VAL A 8 -10.95 12.77 4.80
C VAL A 8 -12.21 12.02 4.44
N ASN A 9 -12.07 10.75 4.06
CA ASN A 9 -13.12 9.88 3.56
C ASN A 9 -13.19 8.62 4.42
N LEU A 10 -14.36 8.33 4.98
CA LEU A 10 -14.58 7.18 5.85
C LEU A 10 -15.39 6.10 5.13
N LEU A 11 -14.84 4.90 5.04
CA LEU A 11 -15.47 3.71 4.51
C LEU A 11 -16.03 2.86 5.66
N LEU A 12 -17.33 2.92 5.85
CA LEU A 12 -18.05 2.16 6.87
C LEU A 12 -18.72 0.91 6.26
N GLY A 13 -18.77 -0.16 7.00
CA GLY A 13 -19.51 -1.37 6.61
C GLY A 13 -19.05 -2.62 7.35
N CYS A 14 -19.83 -3.69 7.24
CA CYS A 14 -19.50 -5.00 7.83
C CYS A 14 -18.20 -5.59 7.24
N ASN A 15 -17.72 -6.65 7.91
CA ASN A 15 -16.58 -7.40 7.41
C ASN A 15 -16.91 -7.98 6.03
N ASN A 16 -15.90 -8.07 5.19
CA ASN A 16 -15.99 -8.64 3.85
C ASN A 16 -16.95 -7.92 2.88
N CYS A 17 -17.27 -6.62 3.12
CA CYS A 17 -18.09 -5.83 2.21
C CYS A 17 -17.28 -5.04 1.16
N GLY A 18 -15.97 -5.30 1.03
CA GLY A 18 -15.12 -4.71 0.01
C GLY A 18 -14.42 -3.40 0.38
N LYS A 19 -14.43 -2.96 1.65
CA LYS A 19 -13.74 -1.73 2.08
C LYS A 19 -12.24 -1.74 1.74
N SER A 20 -11.54 -2.80 2.10
CA SER A 20 -10.11 -2.95 1.78
C SER A 20 -9.87 -3.01 0.26
N SER A 21 -10.78 -3.63 -0.51
CA SER A 21 -10.67 -3.65 -1.97
C SER A 21 -10.80 -2.26 -2.58
N VAL A 22 -11.60 -1.38 -1.98
CA VAL A 22 -11.66 0.04 -2.37
C VAL A 22 -10.33 0.75 -2.08
N LEU A 23 -9.75 0.53 -0.91
CA LEU A 23 -8.43 1.09 -0.56
C LEU A 23 -7.33 0.55 -1.50
N ASP A 24 -7.36 -0.73 -1.85
CA ASP A 24 -6.44 -1.34 -2.80
C ASP A 24 -6.55 -0.69 -4.19
N ALA A 25 -7.78 -0.48 -4.68
CA ALA A 25 -8.00 0.18 -5.96
C ALA A 25 -7.48 1.62 -5.95
N LEU A 26 -7.69 2.37 -4.86
CA LEU A 26 -7.14 3.71 -4.68
C LEU A 26 -5.60 3.69 -4.63
N PHE A 27 -5.00 2.70 -3.99
CA PHE A 27 -3.55 2.53 -3.95
C PHE A 27 -2.98 2.25 -5.34
N LEU A 28 -3.59 1.34 -6.09
CA LEU A 28 -3.18 0.99 -7.45
C LEU A 28 -3.27 2.18 -8.40
N ILE A 29 -4.38 2.92 -8.40
CA ILE A 29 -4.55 4.06 -9.31
C ILE A 29 -3.66 5.24 -8.94
N SER A 30 -3.25 5.36 -7.67
CA SER A 30 -2.33 6.41 -7.20
C SER A 30 -0.90 6.20 -7.69
N GLY A 31 -0.51 4.95 -7.97
CA GLY A 31 0.79 4.60 -8.53
C GLY A 31 0.67 3.78 -9.81
N ALA A 32 -0.21 4.18 -10.70
CA ALA A 32 -0.70 3.41 -11.84
C ALA A 32 0.38 2.88 -12.79
N ALA A 33 1.57 3.48 -12.82
CA ALA A 33 2.69 3.02 -13.63
C ALA A 33 3.65 2.07 -12.87
N ASN A 34 3.34 1.69 -11.64
CA ASN A 34 4.19 0.82 -10.83
C ASN A 34 3.57 -0.58 -10.65
N PRO A 35 3.98 -1.59 -11.44
CA PRO A 35 3.39 -2.93 -11.39
C PRO A 35 3.72 -3.69 -10.10
N LEU A 36 4.69 -3.23 -9.30
CA LEU A 36 4.98 -3.80 -7.98
C LEU A 36 3.84 -3.59 -6.97
N LEU A 37 2.97 -2.60 -7.18
CA LEU A 37 1.88 -2.32 -6.25
C LEU A 37 0.91 -3.50 -6.12
N ASN A 38 0.71 -4.28 -7.19
CA ASN A 38 -0.15 -5.45 -7.14
C ASN A 38 0.37 -6.54 -6.19
N ILE A 39 1.70 -6.73 -6.16
CA ILE A 39 2.34 -7.63 -5.20
C ILE A 39 2.35 -6.98 -3.80
N ARG A 40 2.60 -5.68 -3.73
CA ARG A 40 2.63 -4.95 -2.45
C ARG A 40 1.32 -5.09 -1.67
N ILE A 41 0.17 -5.06 -2.35
CA ILE A 41 -1.14 -5.28 -1.71
C ILE A 41 -1.19 -6.65 -1.02
N ASN A 42 -0.68 -7.70 -1.66
CA ASN A 42 -0.62 -9.03 -1.05
C ASN A 42 0.32 -9.06 0.16
N SER A 43 1.49 -8.42 0.07
CA SER A 43 2.42 -8.29 1.19
C SER A 43 1.82 -7.53 2.39
N LEU A 44 0.99 -6.51 2.15
CA LEU A 44 0.26 -5.79 3.21
C LEU A 44 -0.71 -6.69 3.99
N ARG A 45 -1.06 -7.85 3.44
CA ARG A 45 -1.89 -8.89 4.04
C ARG A 45 -1.07 -10.08 4.59
N ASN A 46 0.27 -9.91 4.74
CA ASN A 46 1.22 -10.96 5.13
C ASN A 46 1.30 -12.12 4.14
N TYR A 47 1.06 -11.83 2.86
CA TYR A 47 1.15 -12.80 1.78
C TYR A 47 2.33 -12.44 0.86
N ASP A 48 3.54 -12.85 1.26
CA ASP A 48 4.80 -12.44 0.62
C ASP A 48 5.27 -13.40 -0.48
N ARG A 49 4.41 -14.31 -0.94
CA ARG A 49 4.75 -15.23 -2.01
C ARG A 49 4.47 -14.61 -3.38
N ILE A 50 5.26 -15.01 -4.37
CA ILE A 50 5.11 -14.62 -5.77
C ILE A 50 5.03 -15.89 -6.61
N GLU A 51 3.97 -16.67 -6.41
CA GLU A 51 3.63 -17.82 -7.24
C GLU A 51 2.65 -17.39 -8.35
N PRO A 52 2.51 -18.15 -9.46
CA PRO A 52 1.52 -17.81 -10.48
C PRO A 52 0.09 -17.68 -9.93
N ASP A 53 -0.29 -18.55 -9.01
CA ASP A 53 -1.62 -18.52 -8.40
C ASP A 53 -1.82 -17.32 -7.47
N ASP A 54 -0.74 -16.84 -6.84
CA ASP A 54 -0.78 -15.65 -5.96
C ASP A 54 -1.08 -14.38 -6.75
N LEU A 55 -0.71 -14.34 -8.02
CA LEU A 55 -1.01 -13.23 -8.91
C LEU A 55 -2.51 -13.07 -9.16
N LEU A 56 -3.28 -14.15 -9.01
CA LEU A 56 -4.73 -14.14 -9.22
C LEU A 56 -5.52 -13.66 -8.00
N LEU A 57 -4.90 -13.54 -6.83
CA LEU A 57 -5.57 -13.18 -5.57
C LEU A 57 -6.27 -11.81 -5.62
N ASN A 58 -5.85 -10.92 -6.48
CA ASN A 58 -6.45 -9.61 -6.66
C ASN A 58 -7.58 -9.59 -7.71
N TYR A 59 -7.80 -10.70 -8.41
CA TYR A 59 -8.86 -10.82 -9.41
C TYR A 59 -10.14 -11.40 -8.79
N TYR A 60 -11.29 -10.86 -9.21
CA TYR A 60 -12.58 -11.36 -8.74
C TYR A 60 -12.76 -12.84 -9.12
N ASN A 61 -13.11 -13.67 -8.15
CA ASN A 61 -13.22 -15.15 -8.30
C ASN A 61 -11.95 -15.82 -8.84
N LEU A 62 -10.77 -15.20 -8.66
CA LEU A 62 -9.50 -15.66 -9.25
C LEU A 62 -9.55 -15.76 -10.79
N ASP A 63 -10.49 -15.07 -11.43
CA ASP A 63 -10.69 -15.09 -12.88
C ASP A 63 -9.88 -13.96 -13.53
N SER A 64 -8.80 -14.36 -14.19
CA SER A 64 -7.90 -13.45 -14.90
C SER A 64 -8.33 -13.14 -16.34
N SER A 65 -9.44 -13.72 -16.82
CA SER A 65 -9.95 -13.46 -18.16
C SER A 65 -10.48 -12.03 -18.33
N VAL A 66 -10.85 -11.40 -17.20
CA VAL A 66 -11.31 -10.02 -17.15
C VAL A 66 -10.24 -9.15 -16.47
N PRO A 67 -9.72 -8.12 -17.16
CA PRO A 67 -8.74 -7.22 -16.54
C PRO A 67 -9.35 -6.42 -15.39
N ILE A 68 -8.52 -6.06 -14.41
CA ILE A 68 -8.91 -5.11 -13.36
C ILE A 68 -8.89 -3.72 -13.98
N ASN A 69 -10.04 -3.03 -14.01
CA ASN A 69 -10.14 -1.68 -14.53
C ASN A 69 -10.50 -0.71 -13.40
N ILE A 70 -9.70 0.34 -13.26
CA ILE A 70 -9.87 1.39 -12.26
C ILE A 70 -9.80 2.73 -12.97
N ALA A 71 -10.74 3.62 -12.67
CA ALA A 71 -10.75 4.98 -13.21
C ALA A 71 -10.96 5.99 -12.07
N ALA A 72 -10.31 7.15 -12.17
CA ALA A 72 -10.43 8.24 -11.21
C ALA A 72 -10.36 9.58 -11.90
N ASP A 73 -11.33 10.44 -11.58
CA ASP A 73 -11.30 11.85 -11.96
C ASP A 73 -10.64 12.66 -10.84
N MET A 74 -9.77 13.58 -11.23
CA MET A 74 -9.08 14.45 -10.29
C MET A 74 -9.95 15.64 -9.92
N LYS A 75 -9.73 16.20 -8.74
CA LYS A 75 -10.50 17.30 -8.19
C LYS A 75 -10.48 18.59 -9.06
N ASP A 76 -9.45 18.72 -9.90
CA ASP A 76 -9.32 19.84 -10.84
C ASP A 76 -10.37 19.82 -11.95
N GLY A 77 -11.11 18.70 -12.13
CA GLY A 77 -12.09 18.49 -13.19
C GLY A 77 -11.49 18.46 -14.60
N LEU A 78 -10.16 18.53 -14.73
CA LEU A 78 -9.43 18.61 -15.99
C LEU A 78 -8.56 17.39 -16.24
N SER A 79 -8.32 16.62 -15.19
CA SER A 79 -7.44 15.45 -15.24
C SER A 79 -8.19 14.19 -14.83
N SER A 80 -7.92 13.09 -15.54
CA SER A 80 -8.42 11.75 -15.18
C SER A 80 -7.34 10.69 -15.37
N ARG A 81 -7.48 9.59 -14.65
CA ARG A 81 -6.60 8.43 -14.69
C ARG A 81 -7.41 7.18 -14.96
N GLU A 82 -6.94 6.34 -15.86
CA GLU A 82 -7.50 5.03 -16.14
C GLU A 82 -6.36 4.00 -16.06
N LEU A 83 -6.56 2.95 -15.29
CA LEU A 83 -5.64 1.85 -15.14
C LEU A 83 -6.34 0.54 -15.49
N SER A 84 -5.73 -0.25 -16.38
CA SER A 84 -6.11 -1.63 -16.69
C SER A 84 -4.97 -2.56 -16.33
N ILE A 85 -5.23 -3.55 -15.49
CA ILE A 85 -4.22 -4.55 -15.07
C ILE A 85 -4.60 -5.88 -15.69
N ARG A 86 -3.68 -6.41 -16.50
CA ARG A 86 -3.82 -7.72 -17.15
C ARG A 86 -2.77 -8.68 -16.59
N PRO A 87 -3.09 -9.94 -16.29
CA PRO A 87 -2.06 -10.92 -15.99
C PRO A 87 -1.29 -11.27 -17.27
N LEU A 88 0.01 -11.39 -17.15
CA LEU A 88 0.86 -12.03 -18.13
C LEU A 88 0.95 -13.51 -17.74
N LEU A 89 0.06 -14.31 -18.28
CA LEU A 89 0.13 -15.75 -18.14
C LEU A 89 0.88 -16.27 -19.36
N ALA A 90 1.90 -17.06 -19.13
CA ALA A 90 2.62 -17.69 -20.23
C ALA A 90 1.64 -18.46 -21.12
N GLN A 91 1.61 -18.12 -22.38
CA GLN A 91 0.98 -19.00 -23.37
C GLN A 91 1.73 -20.31 -23.32
N LYS A 92 1.09 -21.41 -22.97
CA LYS A 92 1.56 -22.75 -23.30
C LYS A 92 1.72 -22.75 -24.81
N GLU A 93 2.96 -22.68 -25.28
CA GLU A 93 3.22 -22.96 -26.68
C GLU A 93 2.61 -24.33 -26.96
N VAL A 94 1.62 -24.37 -27.84
CA VAL A 94 1.09 -25.62 -28.36
C VAL A 94 2.19 -26.14 -29.26
N VAL A 95 3.11 -26.90 -28.68
CA VAL A 95 4.10 -27.67 -29.46
C VAL A 95 3.32 -28.65 -30.30
N ASN A 96 3.29 -28.40 -31.60
CA ASN A 96 2.67 -29.32 -32.55
C ASN A 96 3.30 -30.70 -32.39
N MET A 97 2.49 -31.72 -32.24
CA MET A 97 2.92 -33.11 -32.04
C MET A 97 3.88 -33.66 -33.11
N THR A 98 4.07 -32.93 -34.20
CA THR A 98 5.00 -33.29 -35.29
C THR A 98 6.47 -33.03 -34.95
N ASP A 99 6.76 -32.18 -33.97
CA ASP A 99 8.14 -31.84 -33.57
C ASP A 99 8.68 -32.71 -32.42
N MET A 100 7.83 -33.55 -31.81
CA MET A 100 8.18 -34.44 -30.70
C MET A 100 9.04 -35.67 -31.07
N VAL A 101 9.29 -35.90 -32.34
CA VAL A 101 9.96 -37.17 -32.78
C VAL A 101 11.49 -37.07 -32.76
N LYS A 102 12.08 -35.94 -32.43
CA LYS A 102 13.55 -35.72 -32.54
C LYS A 102 14.29 -35.32 -31.28
N THR A 103 13.65 -35.22 -30.13
CA THR A 103 14.37 -34.87 -28.89
C THR A 103 14.20 -35.92 -27.81
N SER A 104 15.33 -36.37 -27.26
CA SER A 104 15.40 -37.28 -26.11
C SER A 104 14.59 -36.72 -24.93
N PRO A 105 13.99 -37.55 -24.07
CA PRO A 105 13.23 -37.08 -22.90
C PRO A 105 14.17 -36.58 -21.81
N SER A 106 14.76 -35.41 -21.99
CA SER A 106 15.28 -34.63 -20.89
C SER A 106 14.15 -33.74 -20.38
N ASN A 107 13.76 -33.90 -19.12
CA ASN A 107 12.82 -33.04 -18.40
C ASN A 107 13.31 -31.59 -18.44
N GLN A 108 13.13 -30.88 -19.53
CA GLN A 108 13.13 -29.45 -19.55
C GLN A 108 11.72 -29.02 -19.15
N GLU A 109 11.51 -28.79 -17.84
CA GLU A 109 10.42 -27.93 -17.40
C GLU A 109 10.63 -26.60 -18.10
N THR A 110 9.83 -26.32 -19.11
CA THR A 110 9.81 -25.00 -19.75
C THR A 110 9.34 -24.02 -18.68
N SER A 111 10.28 -23.29 -18.12
CA SER A 111 10.01 -22.22 -17.16
C SER A 111 9.25 -21.13 -17.90
N THR A 112 7.95 -21.09 -17.67
CA THR A 112 7.08 -20.12 -18.33
C THR A 112 7.02 -18.84 -17.49
N ASN A 113 7.41 -17.72 -18.10
CA ASN A 113 7.34 -16.41 -17.47
C ASN A 113 5.88 -16.05 -17.14
N TYR A 114 5.64 -15.37 -16.02
CA TYR A 114 4.34 -14.89 -15.60
C TYR A 114 4.49 -13.50 -14.97
N GLY A 115 3.39 -12.78 -14.80
CA GLY A 115 3.47 -11.43 -14.23
C GLY A 115 2.23 -10.59 -14.48
N PHE A 116 2.43 -9.28 -14.59
CA PHE A 116 1.37 -8.31 -14.86
C PHE A 116 1.79 -7.29 -15.90
N VAL A 117 0.81 -6.83 -16.67
CA VAL A 117 0.92 -5.63 -17.50
C VAL A 117 -0.06 -4.59 -16.98
N PHE A 118 0.45 -3.38 -16.77
CA PHE A 118 -0.30 -2.20 -16.37
C PHE A 118 -0.42 -1.28 -17.58
N ASP A 119 -1.62 -1.17 -18.15
CA ASP A 119 -1.96 -0.21 -19.17
C ASP A 119 -2.55 1.02 -18.48
N TYR A 120 -1.84 2.12 -18.53
CA TYR A 120 -2.21 3.35 -17.84
C TYR A 120 -2.47 4.49 -18.83
N ARG A 121 -3.60 5.18 -18.64
CA ARG A 121 -3.95 6.37 -19.42
C ARG A 121 -4.13 7.56 -18.49
N LEU A 122 -3.48 8.66 -18.86
CA LEU A 122 -3.60 9.95 -18.20
C LEU A 122 -4.21 10.94 -19.17
N THR A 123 -5.32 11.57 -18.77
CA THR A 123 -5.89 12.72 -19.48
C THR A 123 -5.58 13.97 -18.66
N THR A 124 -5.05 15.00 -19.30
CA THR A 124 -4.80 16.31 -18.67
C THR A 124 -5.16 17.40 -19.66
N ASN A 125 -6.09 18.29 -19.31
CA ASN A 125 -6.58 19.34 -20.18
C ASN A 125 -7.06 18.84 -21.56
N GLY A 126 -7.65 17.63 -21.60
CA GLY A 126 -8.11 16.99 -22.83
C GLY A 126 -7.03 16.26 -23.63
N GLU A 127 -5.77 16.41 -23.30
CA GLU A 127 -4.68 15.63 -23.90
C GLU A 127 -4.60 14.25 -23.25
N LYS A 128 -4.61 13.18 -24.06
CA LYS A 128 -4.52 11.80 -23.61
C LYS A 128 -3.14 11.23 -23.87
N LYS A 129 -2.50 10.70 -22.82
CA LYS A 129 -1.22 9.97 -22.91
C LYS A 129 -1.43 8.55 -22.40
N ALA A 130 -0.89 7.58 -23.11
CA ALA A 130 -0.91 6.17 -22.72
C ALA A 130 0.50 5.70 -22.38
N TYR A 131 0.59 4.87 -21.36
CA TYR A 131 1.82 4.30 -20.85
C TYR A 131 1.60 2.82 -20.55
N GLU A 132 2.65 2.03 -20.70
CA GLU A 132 2.65 0.63 -20.33
C GLU A 132 3.84 0.35 -19.40
N SER A 133 3.60 -0.42 -18.36
CA SER A 133 4.64 -0.97 -17.51
C SER A 133 4.32 -2.42 -17.21
N SER A 134 5.34 -3.22 -16.90
CA SER A 134 5.11 -4.63 -16.60
C SER A 134 6.07 -5.16 -15.53
N LEU A 135 5.61 -6.19 -14.84
CA LEU A 135 6.40 -7.04 -13.99
C LEU A 135 6.41 -8.44 -14.59
N ILE A 136 7.60 -8.97 -14.82
CA ILE A 136 7.81 -10.32 -15.33
C ILE A 136 8.56 -11.11 -14.27
N VAL A 137 8.04 -12.27 -13.92
CA VAL A 137 8.68 -13.23 -13.03
C VAL A 137 9.13 -14.42 -13.85
N THR A 138 10.43 -14.69 -13.79
CA THR A 138 11.05 -15.84 -14.48
C THR A 138 11.44 -16.86 -13.42
N PRO A 139 10.91 -18.08 -13.45
CA PRO A 139 11.36 -19.15 -12.57
C PRO A 139 12.78 -19.59 -12.93
N GLU A 140 13.70 -19.51 -11.97
CA GLU A 140 15.05 -20.09 -12.08
C GLU A 140 15.13 -21.40 -11.29
N GLY A 141 14.73 -22.52 -11.89
CA GLY A 141 14.68 -23.81 -11.21
C GLY A 141 13.56 -23.91 -10.18
N ARG A 142 13.69 -24.82 -9.20
CA ARG A 142 12.60 -25.10 -8.24
C ARG A 142 12.44 -24.08 -7.10
N GLU A 143 13.46 -23.29 -6.79
CA GLU A 143 13.47 -22.46 -5.57
C GLU A 143 13.79 -20.98 -5.80
N LYS A 144 14.34 -20.62 -6.95
CA LYS A 144 14.70 -19.24 -7.26
C LYS A 144 13.76 -18.65 -8.29
N ARG A 145 13.38 -17.39 -8.10
CA ARG A 145 12.60 -16.60 -9.04
C ARG A 145 13.26 -15.24 -9.19
N GLU A 146 13.38 -14.80 -10.41
CA GLU A 146 13.82 -13.45 -10.72
C GLU A 146 12.61 -12.62 -11.14
N ALA A 147 12.36 -11.52 -10.43
CA ALA A 147 11.31 -10.58 -10.77
C ALA A 147 11.93 -9.34 -11.41
N GLN A 148 11.56 -9.06 -12.64
CA GLN A 148 12.06 -7.93 -13.41
C GLN A 148 10.93 -6.93 -13.68
N VAL A 149 11.18 -5.64 -13.35
CA VAL A 149 10.25 -4.54 -13.58
C VAL A 149 10.65 -3.78 -14.83
N TYR A 150 9.69 -3.58 -15.71
CA TYR A 150 9.83 -2.73 -16.90
C TYR A 150 8.98 -1.47 -16.67
N PRO A 151 9.61 -0.35 -16.30
CA PRO A 151 8.89 0.89 -16.00
C PRO A 151 8.34 1.53 -17.27
N ALA A 152 7.28 2.30 -17.13
CA ALA A 152 6.70 3.08 -18.21
C ALA A 152 7.69 4.14 -18.69
N SER A 153 8.03 4.12 -19.99
CA SER A 153 8.94 5.09 -20.57
C SER A 153 8.30 6.48 -20.61
N GLY A 154 9.07 7.49 -20.19
CA GLY A 154 8.65 8.90 -20.23
C GLY A 154 7.57 9.30 -19.20
N TYR A 155 7.21 8.41 -18.27
CA TYR A 155 6.30 8.71 -17.17
C TYR A 155 7.02 8.74 -15.82
N LYS A 156 6.65 9.74 -14.99
CA LYS A 156 7.07 9.83 -13.60
C LYS A 156 5.86 10.12 -12.73
N GLU A 157 5.57 9.23 -11.80
CA GLU A 157 4.46 9.42 -10.85
C GLU A 157 4.74 10.62 -9.94
N GLN A 158 3.72 11.45 -9.76
CA GLN A 158 3.77 12.65 -8.91
C GLN A 158 2.98 12.47 -7.62
N ILE A 159 2.04 11.50 -7.57
CA ILE A 159 1.25 11.25 -6.38
C ILE A 159 2.04 10.37 -5.43
N VAL A 160 2.23 10.85 -4.21
CA VAL A 160 2.77 10.06 -3.11
C VAL A 160 1.59 9.38 -2.41
N ALA A 161 1.50 8.06 -2.51
CA ALA A 161 0.48 7.28 -1.82
C ALA A 161 1.14 6.36 -0.77
N GLN A 162 0.58 6.34 0.43
CA GLN A 162 1.03 5.48 1.52
C GLN A 162 -0.15 4.66 2.04
N TYR A 163 0.13 3.42 2.43
CA TYR A 163 -0.87 2.48 2.95
C TYR A 163 -0.50 2.02 4.36
N VAL A 164 -1.39 2.23 5.31
CA VAL A 164 -1.29 1.72 6.68
C VAL A 164 -2.23 0.51 6.81
N SER A 165 -1.66 -0.69 6.75
CA SER A 165 -2.43 -1.94 6.89
C SER A 165 -2.79 -2.25 8.35
N PRO A 166 -3.77 -3.13 8.61
CA PRO A 166 -4.07 -3.60 9.96
C PRO A 166 -2.86 -4.24 10.66
N ASN A 167 -2.01 -4.91 9.87
CA ASN A 167 -0.79 -5.59 10.33
C ASN A 167 0.46 -4.74 10.10
N TYR A 168 0.34 -3.44 10.34
CA TYR A 168 1.40 -2.48 10.06
C TYR A 168 2.73 -2.84 10.75
N ASP A 169 3.82 -2.83 9.96
CA ASP A 169 5.18 -3.03 10.45
C ASP A 169 5.85 -1.66 10.72
N LEU A 170 6.17 -1.40 11.99
CA LEU A 170 6.88 -0.17 12.37
C LEU A 170 8.23 0.02 11.68
N ARG A 171 8.84 -1.02 11.10
CA ARG A 171 10.11 -0.89 10.35
C ARG A 171 9.99 0.07 9.17
N GLU A 172 8.81 0.19 8.58
CA GLU A 172 8.56 1.19 7.53
C GLU A 172 8.55 2.61 8.10
N SER A 173 8.00 2.80 9.30
CA SER A 173 8.02 4.09 9.99
C SER A 173 9.40 4.50 10.48
N VAL A 174 10.31 3.57 10.73
CA VAL A 174 11.65 3.88 11.26
C VAL A 174 12.41 4.84 10.34
N LYS A 175 12.37 4.60 9.03
CA LYS A 175 13.04 5.48 8.06
C LYS A 175 12.45 6.89 8.04
N ILE A 176 11.11 6.97 8.13
CA ILE A 176 10.39 8.24 8.14
C ILE A 176 10.67 8.98 9.44
N LEU A 177 10.64 8.25 10.56
CA LEU A 177 10.91 8.82 11.87
C LEU A 177 12.34 9.34 11.98
N ASP A 178 13.33 8.67 11.35
CA ASP A 178 14.72 9.16 11.29
C ASP A 178 14.81 10.55 10.64
N GLU A 179 14.09 10.77 9.54
CA GLU A 179 14.02 12.08 8.88
C GLU A 179 13.38 13.14 9.80
N ILE A 180 12.28 12.79 10.48
CA ILE A 180 11.57 13.68 11.41
C ILE A 180 12.48 14.07 12.58
N LEU A 181 13.18 13.10 13.18
CA LEU A 181 14.10 13.33 14.30
C LEU A 181 15.31 14.18 13.88
N LYS A 182 15.86 13.97 12.70
CA LYS A 182 16.94 14.78 12.14
C LYS A 182 16.53 16.25 11.96
N ASN A 183 15.27 16.48 11.60
CA ASN A 183 14.71 17.82 11.44
C ASN A 183 14.21 18.43 12.76
N LYS A 184 14.26 17.70 13.88
CA LYS A 184 13.74 18.09 15.19
C LYS A 184 12.24 18.44 15.19
N GLU A 185 11.48 17.67 14.44
CA GLU A 185 10.02 17.85 14.27
C GLU A 185 9.20 16.84 15.08
N GLU A 186 9.88 15.99 15.90
CA GLU A 186 9.28 14.93 16.72
C GLU A 186 8.32 15.42 17.80
N HIS A 187 8.44 16.69 18.21
CA HIS A 187 7.61 17.25 19.28
C HIS A 187 6.11 17.12 19.01
N HIS A 188 5.66 17.27 17.76
CA HIS A 188 4.27 17.08 17.39
C HIS A 188 3.80 15.63 17.56
N ILE A 189 4.70 14.66 17.29
CA ILE A 189 4.40 13.23 17.46
C ILE A 189 4.30 12.94 18.96
N VAL A 190 5.25 13.45 19.75
CA VAL A 190 5.27 13.26 21.21
C VAL A 190 4.01 13.84 21.84
N GLU A 191 3.59 15.06 21.48
CA GLU A 191 2.37 15.69 21.97
C GLU A 191 1.10 14.84 21.72
N ILE A 192 0.98 14.20 20.56
CA ILE A 192 -0.15 13.31 20.26
C ILE A 192 -0.06 12.03 21.07
N LEU A 193 1.13 11.41 21.15
CA LEU A 193 1.31 10.18 21.93
C LEU A 193 1.09 10.42 23.43
N GLN A 194 1.43 11.59 23.97
CA GLN A 194 1.15 11.97 25.37
C GLN A 194 -0.34 12.04 25.71
N GLN A 195 -1.19 12.37 24.74
CA GLN A 195 -2.64 12.36 24.97
C GLN A 195 -3.18 10.95 25.20
N VAL A 196 -2.51 9.94 24.67
CA VAL A 196 -2.88 8.51 24.81
C VAL A 196 -2.16 7.89 26.01
N GLU A 197 -0.87 8.17 26.17
CA GLU A 197 -0.01 7.68 27.25
C GLU A 197 0.78 8.86 27.84
N PRO A 198 0.26 9.50 28.89
CA PRO A 198 0.87 10.71 29.47
C PRO A 198 2.30 10.56 30.00
N ARG A 199 2.74 9.31 30.22
CA ARG A 199 4.10 9.04 30.69
C ARG A 199 5.16 9.19 29.59
N ILE A 200 4.78 9.22 28.32
CA ILE A 200 5.73 9.40 27.20
C ILE A 200 6.27 10.83 27.27
N LYS A 201 7.58 10.97 27.38
CA LYS A 201 8.26 12.26 27.44
C LYS A 201 9.02 12.57 26.15
N ASP A 202 9.52 11.52 25.50
CA ASP A 202 10.36 11.64 24.33
C ASP A 202 10.40 10.33 23.54
N ILE A 203 10.77 10.43 22.26
CA ILE A 203 10.97 9.27 21.36
C ILE A 203 12.34 9.36 20.68
N MET A 204 12.96 8.23 20.42
CA MET A 204 14.20 8.16 19.66
C MET A 204 14.28 6.86 18.85
N LEU A 205 15.19 6.80 17.90
CA LEU A 205 15.53 5.56 17.22
C LEU A 205 16.60 4.79 18.00
N GLY A 206 16.30 3.53 18.33
CA GLY A 206 17.30 2.56 18.71
C GLY A 206 17.76 1.72 17.51
N GLU A 207 18.67 0.78 17.71
CA GLU A 207 19.19 -0.08 16.63
C GLU A 207 18.10 -0.89 15.91
N LYS A 208 17.09 -1.35 16.65
CA LYS A 208 16.08 -2.31 16.14
C LYS A 208 14.64 -1.86 16.35
N ALA A 209 14.40 -0.77 17.08
CA ALA A 209 13.06 -0.33 17.43
C ALA A 209 13.03 1.17 17.76
N VAL A 210 11.84 1.74 17.67
CA VAL A 210 11.55 3.06 18.25
C VAL A 210 11.57 2.90 19.77
N MET A 211 12.36 3.74 20.45
CA MET A 211 12.50 3.76 21.90
C MET A 211 11.72 4.97 22.45
N VAL A 212 11.06 4.78 23.57
CA VAL A 212 10.30 5.84 24.25
C VAL A 212 10.85 6.06 25.67
N ASP A 213 10.91 7.32 26.06
CA ASP A 213 11.16 7.71 27.45
C ASP A 213 9.82 7.82 28.17
N VAL A 214 9.59 6.99 29.16
CA VAL A 214 8.39 6.99 30.02
C VAL A 214 8.74 7.29 31.49
N GLY A 215 9.92 7.89 31.73
CA GLY A 215 10.38 8.27 33.05
C GLY A 215 10.99 7.13 33.86
N LEU A 216 11.35 6.00 33.24
CA LEU A 216 12.12 4.93 33.85
C LEU A 216 13.62 5.25 33.78
N SER A 217 14.44 4.43 34.45
CA SER A 217 15.91 4.55 34.39
C SER A 217 16.49 4.37 33.00
N GLN A 218 15.77 3.68 32.12
CA GLN A 218 16.14 3.46 30.72
C GLN A 218 14.93 3.64 29.81
N ARG A 219 15.17 4.07 28.57
CA ARG A 219 14.14 4.05 27.53
C ARG A 219 13.72 2.63 27.19
N VAL A 220 12.48 2.44 26.86
CA VAL A 220 11.89 1.13 26.53
C VAL A 220 11.43 1.10 25.08
N PRO A 221 11.43 -0.07 24.42
CA PRO A 221 10.89 -0.20 23.08
C PRO A 221 9.39 0.13 23.06
N ILE A 222 8.93 0.90 22.07
CA ILE A 222 7.51 1.23 21.90
C ILE A 222 6.64 -0.04 21.75
N ASN A 223 7.24 -1.13 21.31
CA ASN A 223 6.55 -2.43 21.13
C ASN A 223 5.96 -2.98 22.43
N ILE A 224 6.49 -2.60 23.61
CA ILE A 224 5.94 -3.02 24.90
C ILE A 224 4.82 -2.10 25.41
N MET A 225 4.56 -1.00 24.74
CA MET A 225 3.52 -0.04 25.13
C MET A 225 2.11 -0.44 24.65
N GLY A 226 2.01 -1.55 23.92
CA GLY A 226 0.77 -2.06 23.33
C GLY A 226 0.54 -1.63 21.88
N ASP A 227 -0.34 -2.36 21.21
CA ASP A 227 -0.57 -2.21 19.76
C ASP A 227 -1.19 -0.87 19.39
N GLY A 228 -2.05 -0.31 20.26
CA GLY A 228 -2.69 0.98 20.02
C GLY A 228 -1.69 2.13 19.84
N ILE A 229 -0.69 2.24 20.73
CA ILE A 229 0.36 3.28 20.63
C ILE A 229 1.17 3.10 19.36
N ARG A 230 1.50 1.85 19.02
CA ARG A 230 2.25 1.52 17.80
C ARG A 230 1.49 1.97 16.55
N LYS A 231 0.20 1.67 16.48
CA LYS A 231 -0.65 2.04 15.36
C LYS A 231 -0.81 3.55 15.24
N ILE A 232 -1.03 4.24 16.37
CA ILE A 232 -1.12 5.70 16.40
C ILE A 232 0.18 6.32 15.88
N LEU A 233 1.34 5.86 16.34
CA LEU A 233 2.63 6.31 15.82
C LEU A 233 2.74 6.08 14.30
N ALA A 234 2.37 4.89 13.84
CA ALA A 234 2.42 4.54 12.43
C ALA A 234 1.59 5.48 11.56
N VAL A 235 0.34 5.74 11.97
CA VAL A 235 -0.58 6.63 11.25
C VAL A 235 -0.02 8.07 11.22
N ILE A 236 0.44 8.58 12.37
CA ILE A 236 0.94 9.96 12.47
C ILE A 236 2.19 10.15 11.60
N VAL A 237 3.15 9.25 11.71
CA VAL A 237 4.41 9.30 10.93
C VAL A 237 4.11 9.21 9.43
N THR A 238 3.17 8.37 9.04
CA THR A 238 2.75 8.25 7.63
C THR A 238 2.10 9.54 7.12
N LEU A 239 1.20 10.14 7.88
CA LEU A 239 0.56 11.42 7.54
C LEU A 239 1.58 12.56 7.46
N PHE A 240 2.59 12.54 8.32
CA PHE A 240 3.64 13.55 8.32
C PHE A 240 4.46 13.53 7.02
N LYS A 241 4.81 12.32 6.54
CA LYS A 241 5.58 12.15 5.30
C LYS A 241 4.79 12.44 4.02
N SER A 242 3.48 12.21 4.05
CA SER A 242 2.64 12.18 2.84
C SER A 242 2.13 13.57 2.43
N LYS A 243 2.92 14.63 2.67
CA LYS A 243 2.54 15.99 2.28
C LYS A 243 2.12 16.05 0.80
N ASP A 244 0.98 16.71 0.55
CA ASP A 244 0.34 16.85 -0.77
C ASP A 244 0.01 15.49 -1.45
N GLY A 245 -0.12 14.42 -0.64
CA GLY A 245 -0.32 13.05 -1.11
C GLY A 245 -1.61 12.41 -0.63
N ILE A 246 -1.63 11.07 -0.69
CA ILE A 246 -2.76 10.22 -0.30
C ILE A 246 -2.31 9.25 0.79
N VAL A 247 -3.12 9.12 1.85
CA VAL A 247 -2.92 8.10 2.88
C VAL A 247 -4.15 7.21 2.98
N LEU A 248 -3.92 5.92 2.90
CA LEU A 248 -4.92 4.87 2.99
C LEU A 248 -4.71 4.15 4.32
N ILE A 249 -5.74 4.11 5.16
CA ILE A 249 -5.67 3.50 6.51
C ILE A 249 -6.72 2.41 6.58
N ASP A 250 -6.28 1.16 6.65
CA ASP A 250 -7.21 0.04 6.78
C ASP A 250 -7.42 -0.32 8.24
N GLU A 251 -8.70 -0.51 8.62
CA GLU A 251 -9.14 -0.84 9.98
C GLU A 251 -8.52 0.06 11.05
N ILE A 252 -8.78 1.37 10.97
CA ILE A 252 -8.16 2.38 11.85
C ILE A 252 -8.33 2.08 13.34
N ASP A 253 -9.44 1.49 13.71
CA ASP A 253 -9.84 1.16 15.09
C ASP A 253 -9.23 -0.15 15.62
N ASN A 254 -8.67 -0.99 14.72
CA ASN A 254 -8.11 -2.28 15.12
C ASN A 254 -6.93 -2.13 16.10
N GLY A 255 -7.04 -2.80 17.26
CA GLY A 255 -6.00 -2.78 18.31
C GLY A 255 -5.95 -1.50 19.14
N ILE A 256 -6.86 -0.54 18.94
CA ILE A 256 -6.91 0.74 19.67
C ILE A 256 -8.00 0.71 20.74
N HIS A 257 -7.63 1.12 21.93
CA HIS A 257 -8.61 1.26 23.01
C HIS A 257 -9.60 2.38 22.69
N TYR A 258 -10.90 2.18 22.92
CA TYR A 258 -11.97 3.12 22.55
C TYR A 258 -11.73 4.57 23.02
N LYS A 259 -11.11 4.79 24.20
CA LYS A 259 -10.75 6.13 24.70
C LYS A 259 -9.70 6.85 23.84
N SER A 260 -8.88 6.11 23.12
CA SER A 260 -7.82 6.67 22.27
C SER A 260 -8.29 6.95 20.84
N ILE A 261 -9.44 6.41 20.44
CA ILE A 261 -10.01 6.62 19.09
C ILE A 261 -10.27 8.11 18.80
N PRO A 262 -10.89 8.91 19.69
CA PRO A 262 -11.09 10.33 19.45
C PRO A 262 -9.77 11.11 19.30
N ILE A 263 -8.73 10.70 20.04
CA ILE A 263 -7.38 11.31 19.95
C ILE A 263 -6.79 11.04 18.59
N LEU A 264 -6.87 9.78 18.12
CA LEU A 264 -6.38 9.40 16.80
C LEU A 264 -7.11 10.17 15.69
N TRP A 265 -8.45 10.28 15.75
CA TRP A 265 -9.21 11.04 14.76
C TRP A 265 -8.84 12.53 14.76
N SER A 266 -8.68 13.13 15.94
CA SER A 266 -8.22 14.52 16.04
C SER A 266 -6.86 14.70 15.39
N ALA A 267 -5.93 13.77 15.60
CA ALA A 267 -4.61 13.78 14.96
C ALA A 267 -4.72 13.62 13.44
N VAL A 268 -5.50 12.66 12.96
CA VAL A 268 -5.71 12.43 11.52
C VAL A 268 -6.27 13.67 10.84
N LEU A 269 -7.33 14.26 11.38
CA LEU A 269 -7.98 15.45 10.81
C LEU A 269 -7.03 16.67 10.81
N SER A 270 -6.33 16.91 11.92
CA SER A 270 -5.38 18.01 12.06
C SER A 270 -4.21 17.88 11.08
N MET A 271 -3.61 16.69 11.00
CA MET A 271 -2.45 16.45 10.14
C MET A 271 -2.82 16.39 8.66
N ALA A 272 -3.97 15.81 8.32
CA ALA A 272 -4.48 15.83 6.96
C ALA A 272 -4.63 17.26 6.44
N LYS A 273 -5.21 18.14 7.28
CA LYS A 273 -5.36 19.56 6.95
C LYS A 273 -4.02 20.29 6.86
N LYS A 274 -3.13 20.10 7.88
CA LYS A 274 -1.82 20.77 7.96
C LYS A 274 -0.91 20.42 6.77
N ASN A 275 -0.90 19.15 6.37
CA ASN A 275 -0.01 18.62 5.35
C ASN A 275 -0.68 18.49 3.97
N ASN A 276 -1.92 18.96 3.82
CA ASN A 276 -2.71 18.83 2.58
C ASN A 276 -2.78 17.39 2.07
N VAL A 277 -3.04 16.43 2.98
CA VAL A 277 -3.13 15.00 2.67
C VAL A 277 -4.59 14.61 2.45
N GLN A 278 -4.88 13.89 1.38
CA GLN A 278 -6.18 13.22 1.22
C GLN A 278 -6.12 11.88 1.93
N VAL A 279 -7.09 11.62 2.81
CA VAL A 279 -7.10 10.40 3.63
C VAL A 279 -8.33 9.57 3.33
N PHE A 280 -8.13 8.27 3.17
CA PHE A 280 -9.19 7.26 3.07
C PHE A 280 -9.02 6.26 4.21
N VAL A 281 -10.06 6.06 4.96
CA VAL A 281 -10.02 5.25 6.17
C VAL A 281 -11.10 4.19 6.11
N SER A 282 -10.78 2.94 6.42
CA SER A 282 -11.78 1.92 6.69
C SER A 282 -11.95 1.69 8.19
N THR A 283 -13.16 1.38 8.61
CA THR A 283 -13.49 0.92 9.97
C THR A 283 -14.67 -0.04 9.93
N HIS A 284 -14.76 -0.90 10.93
CA HIS A 284 -15.88 -1.80 11.15
C HIS A 284 -16.88 -1.23 12.18
N ASN A 285 -16.46 -0.27 12.96
CA ASN A 285 -17.24 0.28 14.05
C ASN A 285 -17.91 1.58 13.61
N ALA A 286 -19.23 1.63 13.67
CA ALA A 286 -20.01 2.83 13.37
C ALA A 286 -19.83 3.93 14.42
N ASP A 287 -19.33 3.58 15.61
CA ASP A 287 -19.08 4.50 16.72
C ASP A 287 -17.61 5.00 16.76
N SER A 288 -16.81 4.66 15.76
CA SER A 288 -15.38 5.03 15.66
C SER A 288 -15.20 6.46 15.21
#